data_cc35e3a6d72c8ff44e618199ff73b430
#
_entry.id   cc35e3a6d72c8ff44e618199ff73b430
#
_cell.length_a   1.000
_cell.length_b   1.000
_cell.length_c   1.000
_cell.angle_alpha   90.00
_cell.angle_beta   90.00
_cell.angle_gamma   90.00
#
_symmetry.space_group_name_H-M   'P 1'
#
loop_
_entity.id
_entity.type
_entity.pdbx_description
1 polymer ?
#
loop_
_entity_poly.entity_id
_entity_poly.type
_entity_poly.pdbx_seq_one_letter_code
_entity_poly.pdbx_strand_id
1 'polypeptide(L)'
;MSEEVIRSGLNNVQWPGRMQLVTTPDGRKILLDGAHNIDGAKTLVSALKENFSEKPALILGILQDKNWREICAELTPQVSRILAVRVASERSAEPEQLRDACREIRPNLHIDAFNSLSEALDDAANEKFVLIAGSLYLIGEAMELLHLIEPPGTDEKSLNEWTARKL
;
A
#
# COMPACT_ATOMS: atom_id res chain seq x y z
N MET A 1 4.11 -27.68 -21.32
CA MET A 1 4.31 -27.21 -19.92
C MET A 1 3.16 -27.80 -19.13
N SER A 2 3.41 -28.56 -18.05
CA SER A 2 2.35 -29.19 -17.28
C SER A 2 1.63 -28.17 -16.41
N GLU A 3 0.36 -28.40 -16.09
CA GLU A 3 -0.44 -27.56 -15.19
C GLU A 3 0.23 -27.38 -13.82
N GLU A 4 0.89 -28.41 -13.34
CA GLU A 4 1.62 -28.45 -12.08
C GLU A 4 2.81 -27.47 -12.04
N VAL A 5 3.55 -27.36 -13.16
CA VAL A 5 4.65 -26.40 -13.32
C VAL A 5 4.13 -24.96 -13.36
N ILE A 6 3.00 -24.71 -14.03
CA ILE A 6 2.35 -23.39 -14.07
C ILE A 6 1.89 -23.00 -12.66
N ARG A 7 1.20 -23.91 -11.97
CA ARG A 7 0.68 -23.70 -10.62
C ARG A 7 1.82 -23.45 -9.62
N SER A 8 2.88 -24.23 -9.68
CA SER A 8 4.08 -24.04 -8.85
C SER A 8 4.76 -22.70 -9.14
N GLY A 9 4.90 -22.33 -10.41
CA GLY A 9 5.44 -21.02 -10.80
C GLY A 9 4.62 -19.86 -10.24
N LEU A 10 3.30 -19.91 -10.38
CA LEU A 10 2.39 -18.87 -9.87
C LEU A 10 2.40 -18.76 -8.34
N ASN A 11 2.46 -19.90 -7.64
CA ASN A 11 2.51 -19.91 -6.17
C ASN A 11 3.83 -19.38 -5.60
N ASN A 12 4.91 -19.40 -6.38
CA ASN A 12 6.22 -18.91 -5.96
C ASN A 12 6.52 -17.48 -6.44
N VAL A 13 5.57 -16.82 -7.13
CA VAL A 13 5.75 -15.43 -7.53
C VAL A 13 5.72 -14.53 -6.28
N GLN A 14 6.84 -13.87 -6.03
CA GLN A 14 6.92 -12.78 -5.06
C GLN A 14 6.80 -11.46 -5.82
N TRP A 15 5.77 -10.69 -5.50
CA TRP A 15 5.57 -9.38 -6.08
C TRP A 15 5.54 -8.33 -4.97
N PRO A 16 6.68 -7.71 -4.66
CA PRO A 16 6.76 -6.72 -3.60
C PRO A 16 5.72 -5.61 -3.75
N GLY A 17 5.06 -5.23 -2.65
CA GLY A 17 4.04 -4.19 -2.65
C GLY A 17 2.70 -4.56 -3.31
N ARG A 18 2.44 -5.86 -3.53
CA ARG A 18 1.14 -6.39 -3.99
C ARG A 18 0.64 -7.42 -2.99
N MET A 19 -0.43 -7.08 -2.23
CA MET A 19 -0.97 -7.91 -1.15
C MET A 19 0.13 -8.47 -0.24
N GLN A 20 1.20 -7.69 -0.04
CA GLN A 20 2.34 -8.10 0.76
C GLN A 20 2.05 -7.91 2.23
N LEU A 21 1.83 -9.00 2.96
CA LEU A 21 1.62 -8.99 4.40
C LEU A 21 2.97 -9.11 5.12
N VAL A 22 3.25 -8.15 5.98
CA VAL A 22 4.40 -8.12 6.88
C VAL A 22 3.90 -8.23 8.31
N THR A 23 4.55 -9.09 9.11
CA THR A 23 4.31 -9.15 10.54
C THR A 23 5.54 -8.59 11.25
N THR A 24 5.34 -7.53 12.02
CA THR A 24 6.40 -6.90 12.80
C THR A 24 6.76 -7.76 14.03
N PRO A 25 7.94 -7.54 14.66
CA PRO A 25 8.36 -8.34 15.83
C PRO A 25 7.39 -8.29 17.02
N ASP A 26 6.63 -7.22 17.17
CA ASP A 26 5.58 -7.03 18.18
C ASP A 26 4.23 -7.67 17.79
N GLY A 27 4.17 -8.37 16.63
CA GLY A 27 2.99 -9.09 16.16
C GLY A 27 1.97 -8.25 15.39
N ARG A 28 2.27 -6.97 15.11
CA ARG A 28 1.45 -6.10 14.29
C ARG A 28 1.51 -6.54 12.82
N LYS A 29 0.36 -6.49 12.14
CA LYS A 29 0.24 -6.81 10.71
C LYS A 29 0.25 -5.52 9.88
N ILE A 30 1.09 -5.46 8.87
CA ILE A 30 1.12 -4.38 7.89
C ILE A 30 0.93 -4.99 6.50
N LEU A 31 -0.16 -4.63 5.82
CA LEU A 31 -0.46 -5.05 4.46
C LEU A 31 -0.10 -3.93 3.50
N LEU A 32 0.76 -4.20 2.54
CA LEU A 32 1.18 -3.28 1.49
C LEU A 32 0.49 -3.65 0.17
N ASP A 33 -0.22 -2.70 -0.43
CA ASP A 33 -0.81 -2.90 -1.75
C ASP A 33 -0.79 -1.63 -2.61
N GLY A 34 -0.17 -1.72 -3.77
CA GLY A 34 -0.03 -0.61 -4.71
C GLY A 34 -1.28 -0.34 -5.57
N ALA A 35 -2.49 -0.63 -5.10
CA ALA A 35 -3.74 -0.25 -5.75
C ALA A 35 -3.80 1.28 -5.89
N HIS A 36 -3.83 1.77 -7.14
CA HIS A 36 -3.76 3.19 -7.47
C HIS A 36 -4.74 3.60 -8.58
N ASN A 37 -5.69 2.72 -8.89
CA ASN A 37 -6.81 2.95 -9.79
C ASN A 37 -8.04 2.21 -9.25
N ILE A 38 -9.20 2.43 -9.86
CA ILE A 38 -10.49 1.92 -9.41
C ILE A 38 -10.51 0.39 -9.39
N ASP A 39 -10.00 -0.25 -10.45
CA ASP A 39 -10.01 -1.72 -10.55
C ASP A 39 -9.08 -2.36 -9.51
N GLY A 40 -7.91 -1.75 -9.29
CA GLY A 40 -7.01 -2.14 -8.21
C GLY A 40 -7.67 -2.00 -6.83
N ALA A 41 -8.37 -0.90 -6.57
CA ALA A 41 -9.10 -0.68 -5.32
C ALA A 41 -10.21 -1.73 -5.11
N LYS A 42 -10.98 -2.07 -6.15
CA LYS A 42 -12.00 -3.14 -6.09
C LYS A 42 -11.39 -4.51 -5.83
N THR A 43 -10.27 -4.82 -6.48
CA THR A 43 -9.54 -6.07 -6.27
C THR A 43 -9.02 -6.16 -4.83
N LEU A 44 -8.43 -5.08 -4.30
CA LEU A 44 -7.98 -4.99 -2.93
C LEU A 44 -9.14 -5.18 -1.94
N VAL A 45 -10.29 -4.54 -2.18
CA VAL A 45 -11.50 -4.70 -1.37
C VAL A 45 -11.97 -6.15 -1.34
N SER A 46 -12.00 -6.84 -2.49
CA SER A 46 -12.38 -8.25 -2.55
C SER A 46 -11.41 -9.11 -1.73
N ALA A 47 -10.10 -8.89 -1.92
CA ALA A 47 -9.08 -9.62 -1.19
C ALA A 47 -9.13 -9.37 0.33
N LEU A 48 -9.43 -8.14 0.76
CA LEU A 48 -9.62 -7.82 2.20
C LEU A 48 -10.79 -8.60 2.78
N LYS A 49 -11.94 -8.64 2.09
CA LYS A 49 -13.14 -9.36 2.55
C LYS A 49 -12.94 -10.88 2.61
N GLU A 50 -12.18 -11.43 1.68
CA GLU A 50 -11.95 -12.87 1.57
C GLU A 50 -10.93 -13.40 2.59
N ASN A 51 -9.90 -12.59 2.90
CA ASN A 51 -8.75 -13.08 3.66
C ASN A 51 -8.64 -12.53 5.08
N PHE A 52 -9.39 -11.47 5.44
CA PHE A 52 -9.30 -10.83 6.75
C PHE A 52 -10.68 -10.65 7.39
N SER A 53 -10.80 -11.05 8.66
CA SER A 53 -12.02 -10.88 9.44
C SER A 53 -12.12 -9.50 10.12
N GLU A 54 -10.99 -8.82 10.31
CA GLU A 54 -10.89 -7.50 10.93
C GLU A 54 -10.59 -6.42 9.90
N LYS A 55 -11.12 -5.21 10.14
CA LYS A 55 -10.87 -4.06 9.28
C LYS A 55 -9.56 -3.39 9.67
N PRO A 56 -8.64 -3.14 8.70
CA PRO A 56 -7.40 -2.44 8.97
C PRO A 56 -7.62 -0.94 9.23
N ALA A 57 -6.67 -0.30 9.92
CA ALA A 57 -6.43 1.13 9.78
C ALA A 57 -5.76 1.38 8.43
N LEU A 58 -6.25 2.34 7.63
CA LEU A 58 -5.74 2.62 6.29
C LEU A 58 -4.85 3.85 6.29
N ILE A 59 -3.60 3.71 5.89
CA ILE A 59 -2.75 4.81 5.46
C ILE A 59 -2.93 4.97 3.96
N LEU A 60 -3.47 6.12 3.54
CA LEU A 60 -3.90 6.38 2.17
C LEU A 60 -3.18 7.59 1.58
N GLY A 61 -2.43 7.37 0.51
CA GLY A 61 -1.83 8.44 -0.28
C GLY A 61 -1.97 8.15 -1.77
N ILE A 62 -2.53 9.11 -2.52
CA ILE A 62 -2.88 8.94 -3.93
C ILE A 62 -2.31 10.12 -4.73
N LEU A 63 -2.02 9.90 -6.01
CA LEU A 63 -1.61 10.96 -6.91
C LEU A 63 -2.81 11.74 -7.44
N GLN A 64 -2.67 13.06 -7.61
CA GLN A 64 -3.73 13.99 -8.01
C GLN A 64 -4.35 13.67 -9.37
N ASP A 65 -3.58 13.08 -10.28
CA ASP A 65 -4.02 12.72 -11.63
C ASP A 65 -4.82 11.40 -11.71
N LYS A 66 -5.06 10.74 -10.58
CA LYS A 66 -5.86 9.51 -10.49
C LYS A 66 -7.32 9.83 -10.12
N ASN A 67 -8.21 8.88 -10.36
CA ASN A 67 -9.61 8.96 -9.92
C ASN A 67 -9.71 8.72 -8.39
N TRP A 68 -8.97 9.54 -7.62
CA TRP A 68 -8.79 9.35 -6.19
C TRP A 68 -10.10 9.39 -5.39
N ARG A 69 -11.12 10.16 -5.84
CA ARG A 69 -12.44 10.18 -5.17
C ARG A 69 -13.14 8.82 -5.24
N GLU A 70 -13.08 8.13 -6.38
CA GLU A 70 -13.66 6.81 -6.55
C GLU A 70 -12.86 5.75 -5.78
N ILE A 71 -11.53 5.86 -5.72
CA ILE A 71 -10.68 5.01 -4.88
C ILE A 71 -11.05 5.17 -3.41
N CYS A 72 -11.22 6.41 -2.93
CA CYS A 72 -11.72 6.68 -1.58
C CYS A 72 -13.08 6.03 -1.32
N ALA A 73 -14.02 6.10 -2.30
CA ALA A 73 -15.35 5.51 -2.18
C ALA A 73 -15.30 3.98 -2.01
N GLU A 74 -14.40 3.31 -2.72
CA GLU A 74 -14.24 1.86 -2.62
C GLU A 74 -13.59 1.45 -1.28
N LEU A 75 -12.53 2.14 -0.83
CA LEU A 75 -11.74 1.73 0.32
C LEU A 75 -12.35 2.14 1.67
N THR A 76 -12.95 3.33 1.78
CA THR A 76 -13.47 3.89 3.04
C THR A 76 -14.43 2.96 3.80
N PRO A 77 -15.36 2.21 3.15
CA PRO A 77 -16.25 1.31 3.87
C PRO A 77 -15.56 0.09 4.51
N GLN A 78 -14.35 -0.25 4.06
CA GLN A 78 -13.64 -1.48 4.42
C GLN A 78 -12.66 -1.32 5.58
N VAL A 79 -12.52 -0.12 6.15
CA VAL A 79 -11.46 0.20 7.11
C VAL A 79 -12.02 0.69 8.44
N SER A 80 -11.21 0.62 9.51
CA SER A 80 -11.55 1.02 10.87
C SER A 80 -11.27 2.52 11.12
N ARG A 81 -10.21 3.07 10.49
CA ARG A 81 -9.86 4.50 10.46
C ARG A 81 -9.03 4.80 9.21
N ILE A 82 -8.82 6.08 8.91
CA ILE A 82 -8.00 6.52 7.77
C ILE A 82 -6.98 7.56 8.23
N LEU A 83 -5.74 7.38 7.78
CA LEU A 83 -4.63 8.32 7.90
C LEU A 83 -4.26 8.73 6.47
N ALA A 84 -4.80 9.88 6.02
CA ALA A 84 -4.50 10.41 4.70
C ALA A 84 -3.11 11.03 4.71
N VAL A 85 -2.24 10.69 3.76
CA VAL A 85 -0.86 11.15 3.73
C VAL A 85 -0.48 11.77 2.39
N ARG A 86 0.49 12.69 2.43
CA ARG A 86 1.17 13.17 1.24
C ARG A 86 2.11 12.06 0.74
N VAL A 87 2.03 11.77 -0.56
CA VAL A 87 3.00 10.90 -1.24
C VAL A 87 4.25 11.71 -1.55
N ALA A 88 5.43 11.12 -1.47
CA ALA A 88 6.71 11.75 -1.83
C ALA A 88 6.80 12.00 -3.36
N SER A 89 5.93 12.87 -3.86
CA SER A 89 5.81 13.25 -5.28
C SER A 89 5.14 14.62 -5.39
N GLU A 90 5.59 15.46 -6.34
CA GLU A 90 4.94 16.73 -6.68
C GLU A 90 3.48 16.53 -7.17
N ARG A 91 3.15 15.33 -7.62
CA ARG A 91 1.81 14.94 -8.10
C ARG A 91 0.92 14.41 -6.99
N SER A 92 1.31 14.50 -5.73
CA SER A 92 0.49 14.03 -4.61
C SER A 92 -0.84 14.78 -4.55
N ALA A 93 -1.95 14.08 -4.32
CA ALA A 93 -3.16 14.70 -3.83
C ALA A 93 -2.90 15.25 -2.41
N GLU A 94 -3.56 16.36 -2.07
CA GLU A 94 -3.46 16.92 -0.72
C GLU A 94 -4.17 16.00 0.29
N PRO A 95 -3.55 15.69 1.42
CA PRO A 95 -4.12 14.81 2.43
C PRO A 95 -5.49 15.27 2.93
N GLU A 96 -5.70 16.58 3.04
CA GLU A 96 -6.98 17.19 3.46
C GLU A 96 -8.09 16.91 2.46
N GLN A 97 -7.79 16.88 1.16
CA GLN A 97 -8.78 16.56 0.11
C GLN A 97 -9.19 15.08 0.19
N LEU A 98 -8.24 14.18 0.44
CA LEU A 98 -8.51 12.76 0.65
C LEU A 98 -9.35 12.54 1.91
N ARG A 99 -8.95 13.19 3.03
CA ARG A 99 -9.69 13.18 4.29
C ARG A 99 -11.14 13.62 4.09
N ASP A 100 -11.35 14.75 3.44
CA ASP A 100 -12.68 15.35 3.28
C ASP A 100 -13.56 14.46 2.38
N ALA A 101 -13.03 13.91 1.29
CA ALA A 101 -13.77 12.95 0.45
C ALA A 101 -14.14 11.67 1.21
N CYS A 102 -13.23 11.11 2.01
CA CYS A 102 -13.55 9.95 2.83
C CYS A 102 -14.59 10.27 3.92
N ARG A 103 -14.55 11.48 4.48
CA ARG A 103 -15.52 11.94 5.49
C ARG A 103 -16.92 12.12 4.90
N GLU A 104 -17.05 12.54 3.64
CA GLU A 104 -18.34 12.58 2.93
C GLU A 104 -18.99 11.18 2.84
N ILE A 105 -18.18 10.12 2.72
CA ILE A 105 -18.64 8.73 2.60
C ILE A 105 -19.03 8.14 3.97
N ARG A 106 -18.19 8.40 4.99
CA ARG A 106 -18.41 7.93 6.36
C ARG A 106 -18.12 9.04 7.39
N PRO A 107 -19.10 9.89 7.67
CA PRO A 107 -18.93 11.08 8.55
C PRO A 107 -18.40 10.75 9.96
N ASN A 108 -18.73 9.58 10.49
CA ASN A 108 -18.35 9.14 11.82
C ASN A 108 -17.03 8.34 11.87
N LEU A 109 -16.38 8.15 10.73
CA LEU A 109 -15.08 7.47 10.71
C LEU A 109 -14.00 8.42 11.22
N HIS A 110 -13.08 7.92 12.04
CA HIS A 110 -11.90 8.69 12.43
C HIS A 110 -10.95 8.81 11.24
N ILE A 111 -10.71 10.03 10.79
CA ILE A 111 -9.91 10.33 9.60
C ILE A 111 -9.05 11.54 9.88
N ASP A 112 -7.73 11.36 9.84
CA ASP A 112 -6.72 12.39 10.03
C ASP A 112 -5.90 12.60 8.75
N ALA A 113 -5.27 13.77 8.64
CA ALA A 113 -4.37 14.14 7.56
C ALA A 113 -2.97 14.38 8.12
N PHE A 114 -1.96 13.83 7.44
CA PHE A 114 -0.55 13.89 7.82
C PHE A 114 0.31 14.37 6.65
N ASN A 115 1.40 15.06 6.94
CA ASN A 115 2.31 15.56 5.92
C ASN A 115 3.26 14.49 5.37
N SER A 116 3.43 13.38 6.09
CA SER A 116 4.34 12.30 5.71
C SER A 116 3.82 10.93 6.12
N LEU A 117 4.33 9.89 5.44
CA LEU A 117 4.09 8.49 5.81
C LEU A 117 4.67 8.17 7.20
N SER A 118 5.83 8.75 7.54
CA SER A 118 6.45 8.53 8.85
C SER A 118 5.54 8.98 9.99
N GLU A 119 4.98 10.20 9.92
CA GLU A 119 4.03 10.70 10.92
C GLU A 119 2.79 9.79 11.06
N ALA A 120 2.26 9.30 9.94
CA ALA A 120 1.11 8.41 9.95
C ALA A 120 1.45 7.02 10.53
N LEU A 121 2.63 6.50 10.28
CA LEU A 121 3.12 5.24 10.86
C LEU A 121 3.30 5.35 12.38
N ASP A 122 3.82 6.49 12.87
CA ASP A 122 3.97 6.78 14.29
C ASP A 122 2.62 6.86 14.98
N ASP A 123 1.64 7.54 14.37
CA ASP A 123 0.27 7.63 14.88
C ASP A 123 -0.45 6.27 14.86
N ALA A 124 -0.19 5.45 13.85
CA ALA A 124 -0.70 4.09 13.73
C ALA A 124 0.08 3.04 14.56
N ALA A 125 1.02 3.45 15.41
CA ALA A 125 1.89 2.52 16.15
C ALA A 125 1.12 1.50 17.03
N ASN A 126 -0.05 1.88 17.52
CA ASN A 126 -0.90 1.04 18.38
C ASN A 126 -1.95 0.22 17.57
N GLU A 127 -2.02 0.40 16.26
CA GLU A 127 -2.94 -0.37 15.41
C GLU A 127 -2.40 -1.80 15.19
N LYS A 128 -3.25 -2.78 15.43
CA LYS A 128 -2.88 -4.20 15.26
C LYS A 128 -2.78 -4.60 13.79
N PHE A 129 -3.58 -3.96 12.94
CA PHE A 129 -3.62 -4.23 11.52
C PHE A 129 -3.67 -2.91 10.72
N VAL A 130 -2.63 -2.66 9.94
CA VAL A 130 -2.47 -1.47 9.09
C VAL A 130 -2.46 -1.90 7.62
N LEU A 131 -3.21 -1.19 6.78
CA LEU A 131 -3.14 -1.27 5.32
C LEU A 131 -2.48 0.01 4.81
N ILE A 132 -1.49 -0.10 3.94
CA ILE A 132 -0.90 1.04 3.22
C ILE A 132 -1.24 0.87 1.75
N ALA A 133 -1.95 1.85 1.15
CA ALA A 133 -2.42 1.75 -0.22
C ALA A 133 -2.59 3.12 -0.91
N GLY A 134 -2.81 3.09 -2.23
CA GLY A 134 -3.19 4.26 -3.04
C GLY A 134 -2.14 4.70 -4.06
N SER A 135 -0.87 4.38 -3.85
CA SER A 135 0.22 4.75 -4.76
C SER A 135 1.40 3.78 -4.67
N LEU A 136 2.01 3.44 -5.81
CA LEU A 136 3.27 2.69 -5.83
C LEU A 136 4.44 3.47 -5.21
N TYR A 137 4.44 4.80 -5.30
CA TYR A 137 5.44 5.64 -4.62
C TYR A 137 5.32 5.52 -3.11
N LEU A 138 4.08 5.54 -2.57
CA LEU A 138 3.83 5.35 -1.15
C LEU A 138 4.29 3.97 -0.68
N ILE A 139 4.06 2.93 -1.49
CA ILE A 139 4.53 1.57 -1.17
C ILE A 139 6.06 1.50 -1.16
N GLY A 140 6.74 2.12 -2.13
CA GLY A 140 8.21 2.21 -2.14
C GLY A 140 8.74 2.87 -0.86
N GLU A 141 8.21 4.03 -0.49
CA GLU A 141 8.54 4.74 0.75
C GLU A 141 8.28 3.87 2.00
N ALA A 142 7.13 3.18 2.03
CA ALA A 142 6.80 2.26 3.13
C ALA A 142 7.80 1.10 3.25
N MET A 143 8.23 0.54 2.13
CA MET A 143 9.21 -0.54 2.13
C MET A 143 10.59 -0.09 2.63
N GLU A 144 11.00 1.14 2.33
CA GLU A 144 12.22 1.74 2.86
C GLU A 144 12.12 1.98 4.37
N LEU A 145 11.06 2.64 4.84
CA LEU A 145 10.83 2.95 6.25
C LEU A 145 10.68 1.70 7.13
N LEU A 146 10.09 0.64 6.58
CA LEU A 146 9.90 -0.64 7.26
C LEU A 146 11.12 -1.58 7.09
N HIS A 147 12.21 -1.14 6.44
CA HIS A 147 13.41 -1.92 6.16
C HIS A 147 13.13 -3.26 5.44
N LEU A 148 12.17 -3.27 4.51
CA LEU A 148 11.79 -4.44 3.73
C LEU A 148 12.61 -4.58 2.43
N ILE A 149 13.30 -3.53 2.03
CA ILE A 149 14.26 -3.49 0.93
C ILE A 149 15.54 -2.87 1.45
N GLU A 150 16.68 -3.40 1.04
CA GLU A 150 17.94 -2.70 1.26
C GLU A 150 17.93 -1.42 0.40
N PRO A 151 18.40 -0.28 0.93
CA PRO A 151 18.58 0.90 0.12
C PRO A 151 19.47 0.54 -1.07
N PRO A 152 19.19 1.05 -2.29
CA PRO A 152 20.03 0.75 -3.45
C PRO A 152 21.48 1.04 -3.07
N GLY A 153 22.28 -0.02 -3.05
CA GLY A 153 23.71 0.09 -2.73
C GLY A 153 24.31 1.12 -3.71
N THR A 154 25.22 1.93 -3.22
CA THR A 154 25.92 2.98 -3.99
C THR A 154 26.77 2.43 -5.16
N ASP A 155 26.55 1.20 -5.57
CA ASP A 155 27.27 0.54 -6.63
C ASP A 155 26.42 0.51 -7.92
N GLU A 156 26.45 1.67 -8.62
CA GLU A 156 25.87 1.81 -9.98
C GLU A 156 26.46 0.80 -10.98
N LYS A 157 27.56 0.11 -10.64
CA LYS A 157 28.18 -0.91 -11.50
C LYS A 157 27.39 -2.22 -11.56
N SER A 158 26.61 -2.57 -10.54
CA SER A 158 25.84 -3.82 -10.53
C SER A 158 24.61 -3.80 -11.46
N LEU A 159 24.11 -2.63 -11.83
CA LEU A 159 22.98 -2.47 -12.74
C LEU A 159 23.32 -2.74 -14.21
N ASN A 160 24.61 -2.74 -14.57
CA ASN A 160 25.07 -2.93 -15.95
C ASN A 160 25.62 -4.35 -16.24
N GLU A 161 25.61 -5.26 -15.28
CA GLU A 161 26.06 -6.65 -15.49
C GLU A 161 24.92 -7.60 -15.91
N TRP A 162 24.14 -7.21 -16.91
CA TRP A 162 23.36 -8.17 -17.70
C TRP A 162 24.27 -8.91 -18.66
N THR A 163 25.08 -9.81 -18.12
CA THR A 163 25.74 -10.79 -18.98
C THR A 163 24.71 -11.80 -19.45
N ALA A 164 24.37 -11.73 -20.74
CA ALA A 164 23.61 -12.76 -21.42
C ALA A 164 24.25 -14.14 -21.16
N ARG A 165 23.61 -14.98 -20.35
CA ARG A 165 23.95 -16.40 -20.30
C ARG A 165 23.64 -16.98 -21.68
N LYS A 166 24.67 -17.31 -22.45
CA LYS A 166 24.57 -18.15 -23.65
C LYS A 166 23.96 -19.47 -23.23
N LEU A 167 22.93 -19.88 -23.96
CA LEU A 167 22.34 -21.21 -23.97
C LEU A 167 23.37 -22.23 -24.44
#